data_ca0e517101ed1706a7ae7f573992104e
#
_entry.id   ca0e517101ed1706a7ae7f573992104e
#
_cell.length_a   1.000
_cell.length_b   1.000
_cell.length_c   1.000
_cell.angle_alpha   90.00
_cell.angle_beta   90.00
_cell.angle_gamma   90.00
#
_symmetry.space_group_name_H-M   'P 1'
#
loop_
_entity.id
_entity.type
_entity.pdbx_description
1 polymer ?
#
loop_
_entity_poly.entity_id
_entity_poly.type
_entity_poly.pdbx_seq_one_letter_code
_entity_poly.pdbx_strand_id
1 'polypeptide(L)'
;TYAERSPFHLSGGQMRRVAIAGVVAMNPDFLVLDEPSAGLDPFGREEIFEEIIRLHKEKGITVILVSHNMEDISRMASRLVVLDKGRIVLDGEPMDIFNNHRDALQAVGVDVPPVSVTMEYLREQGLDVSNKVLSVDDAVQAILEGGSHVK
;
A
#
# COMPACT_ATOMS: atom_id res chain seq x y z
N THR A 1 -23.40 -18.17 -3.22
CA THR A 1 -22.90 -17.71 -4.54
C THR A 1 -23.65 -16.45 -4.95
N TYR A 2 -22.94 -15.45 -5.47
CA TYR A 2 -23.51 -14.17 -5.91
C TYR A 2 -23.96 -14.19 -7.39
N ALA A 3 -23.76 -15.33 -8.08
CA ALA A 3 -23.98 -15.47 -9.52
C ALA A 3 -25.41 -15.14 -9.99
N GLU A 4 -26.40 -15.33 -9.12
CA GLU A 4 -27.81 -15.07 -9.44
C GLU A 4 -28.33 -13.75 -8.84
N ARG A 5 -27.46 -12.98 -8.14
CA ARG A 5 -27.88 -11.72 -7.55
C ARG A 5 -27.68 -10.57 -8.52
N SER A 6 -28.64 -9.65 -8.54
CA SER A 6 -28.46 -8.39 -9.26
C SER A 6 -27.27 -7.61 -8.68
N PRO A 7 -26.37 -7.06 -9.51
CA PRO A 7 -25.26 -6.22 -9.04
C PRO A 7 -25.71 -5.08 -8.10
N PHE A 8 -26.91 -4.57 -8.28
CA PHE A 8 -27.48 -3.50 -7.44
C PHE A 8 -27.84 -3.96 -6.00
N HIS A 9 -27.82 -5.25 -5.74
CA HIS A 9 -28.07 -5.82 -4.41
C HIS A 9 -26.78 -6.25 -3.70
N LEU A 10 -25.62 -5.93 -4.25
CA LEU A 10 -24.32 -6.21 -3.67
C LEU A 10 -23.90 -5.04 -2.76
N SER A 11 -23.18 -5.35 -1.66
CA SER A 11 -22.48 -4.31 -0.91
C SER A 11 -21.37 -3.68 -1.77
N GLY A 12 -20.90 -2.47 -1.39
CA GLY A 12 -19.82 -1.80 -2.12
C GLY A 12 -18.57 -2.66 -2.32
N GLY A 13 -18.15 -3.38 -1.25
CA GLY A 13 -17.03 -4.32 -1.33
C GLY A 13 -17.28 -5.53 -2.22
N GLN A 14 -18.52 -6.09 -2.18
CA GLN A 14 -18.91 -7.19 -3.06
C GLN A 14 -18.92 -6.74 -4.53
N MET A 15 -19.47 -5.58 -4.82
CA MET A 15 -19.49 -5.01 -6.17
C MET A 15 -18.08 -4.79 -6.71
N ARG A 16 -17.16 -4.27 -5.89
CA ARG A 16 -15.77 -4.06 -6.26
C ARG A 16 -15.04 -5.37 -6.55
N ARG A 17 -15.23 -6.40 -5.73
CA ARG A 17 -14.68 -7.75 -5.98
C ARG A 17 -15.22 -8.36 -7.28
N VAL A 18 -16.50 -8.20 -7.57
CA VAL A 18 -17.09 -8.66 -8.83
C VAL A 18 -16.51 -7.90 -10.02
N ALA A 19 -16.29 -6.59 -9.91
CA ALA A 19 -15.67 -5.79 -10.97
C ALA A 19 -14.23 -6.25 -11.24
N ILE A 20 -13.41 -6.43 -10.20
CA ILE A 20 -12.04 -6.96 -10.33
C ILE A 20 -12.08 -8.35 -10.97
N ALA A 21 -12.94 -9.26 -10.50
CA ALA A 21 -13.09 -10.60 -11.08
C ALA A 21 -13.45 -10.56 -12.56
N GLY A 22 -14.33 -9.62 -12.97
CA GLY A 22 -14.70 -9.42 -14.37
C GLY A 22 -13.52 -9.00 -15.25
N VAL A 23 -12.67 -8.09 -14.77
CA VAL A 23 -11.46 -7.68 -15.49
C VAL A 23 -10.42 -8.81 -15.54
N VAL A 24 -10.21 -9.49 -14.42
CA VAL A 24 -9.25 -10.62 -14.33
C VAL A 24 -9.67 -11.81 -15.20
N ALA A 25 -10.96 -12.01 -15.41
CA ALA A 25 -11.47 -13.05 -16.30
C ALA A 25 -11.04 -12.86 -17.77
N MET A 26 -10.68 -11.63 -18.17
CA MET A 26 -10.12 -11.33 -19.48
C MET A 26 -8.63 -11.69 -19.61
N ASN A 27 -8.02 -12.18 -18.53
CA ASN A 27 -6.60 -12.55 -18.43
C ASN A 27 -5.65 -11.42 -18.92
N PRO A 28 -5.73 -10.22 -18.32
CA PRO A 28 -4.92 -9.08 -18.76
C PRO A 28 -3.46 -9.22 -18.30
N ASP A 29 -2.52 -8.64 -19.05
CA ASP A 29 -1.12 -8.50 -18.64
C ASP A 29 -0.94 -7.38 -17.59
N PHE A 30 -1.81 -6.36 -17.65
CA PHE A 30 -1.78 -5.19 -16.78
C PHE A 30 -3.15 -4.99 -16.12
N LEU A 31 -3.16 -4.77 -14.81
CA LEU A 31 -4.34 -4.44 -14.02
C LEU A 31 -4.15 -3.07 -13.38
N VAL A 32 -4.96 -2.10 -13.81
CA VAL A 32 -4.95 -0.74 -13.23
C VAL A 32 -6.10 -0.62 -12.24
N LEU A 33 -5.78 -0.27 -11.01
CA LEU A 33 -6.71 -0.12 -9.90
C LEU A 33 -6.62 1.30 -9.35
N ASP A 34 -7.72 2.03 -9.44
CA ASP A 34 -7.86 3.38 -8.91
C ASP A 34 -8.63 3.33 -7.59
N GLU A 35 -7.95 3.69 -6.49
CA GLU A 35 -8.49 3.68 -5.12
C GLU A 35 -9.25 2.38 -4.77
N PRO A 36 -8.64 1.18 -4.90
CA PRO A 36 -9.38 -0.08 -4.75
C PRO A 36 -9.91 -0.32 -3.34
N SER A 37 -9.35 0.32 -2.32
CA SER A 37 -9.75 0.21 -0.92
C SER A 37 -10.72 1.30 -0.44
N ALA A 38 -11.00 2.31 -1.27
CA ALA A 38 -11.82 3.44 -0.86
C ALA A 38 -13.24 3.03 -0.43
N GLY A 39 -13.67 3.49 0.75
CA GLY A 39 -15.01 3.21 1.29
C GLY A 39 -15.22 1.78 1.79
N LEU A 40 -14.17 0.98 1.92
CA LEU A 40 -14.22 -0.33 2.55
C LEU A 40 -13.90 -0.22 4.05
N ASP A 41 -14.48 -1.12 4.82
CA ASP A 41 -14.05 -1.37 6.19
C ASP A 41 -12.65 -2.04 6.21
N PRO A 42 -11.96 -2.07 7.35
CA PRO A 42 -10.62 -2.64 7.43
C PRO A 42 -10.54 -4.09 6.94
N PHE A 43 -11.56 -4.89 7.21
CA PHE A 43 -11.60 -6.28 6.78
C PHE A 43 -11.76 -6.42 5.25
N GLY A 44 -12.68 -5.66 4.66
CA GLY A 44 -12.88 -5.65 3.21
C GLY A 44 -11.68 -5.10 2.44
N ARG A 45 -10.94 -4.14 3.05
CA ARG A 45 -9.67 -3.63 2.52
C ARG A 45 -8.62 -4.74 2.47
N GLU A 46 -8.44 -5.48 3.57
CA GLU A 46 -7.51 -6.60 3.66
C GLU A 46 -7.82 -7.67 2.61
N GLU A 47 -9.07 -8.12 2.52
CA GLU A 47 -9.49 -9.14 1.54
C GLU A 47 -9.17 -8.71 0.08
N ILE A 48 -9.38 -7.44 -0.27
CA ILE A 48 -9.06 -6.95 -1.63
C ILE A 48 -7.57 -6.97 -1.89
N PHE A 49 -6.74 -6.54 -0.94
CA PHE A 49 -5.29 -6.52 -1.15
C PHE A 49 -4.70 -7.93 -1.20
N GLU A 50 -5.14 -8.85 -0.36
CA GLU A 50 -4.75 -10.25 -0.45
C GLU A 50 -5.07 -10.84 -1.83
N GLU A 51 -6.26 -10.55 -2.36
CA GLU A 51 -6.66 -11.01 -3.69
C GLU A 51 -5.77 -10.42 -4.80
N ILE A 52 -5.48 -9.11 -4.75
CA ILE A 52 -4.60 -8.44 -5.72
C ILE A 52 -3.18 -9.04 -5.66
N ILE A 53 -2.63 -9.23 -4.46
CA ILE A 53 -1.31 -9.85 -4.26
C ILE A 53 -1.29 -11.28 -4.81
N ARG A 54 -2.34 -12.05 -4.56
CA ARG A 54 -2.49 -13.40 -5.08
C ARG A 54 -2.50 -13.41 -6.61
N LEU A 55 -3.30 -12.55 -7.24
CA LEU A 55 -3.37 -12.43 -8.69
C LEU A 55 -2.01 -12.07 -9.31
N HIS A 56 -1.30 -11.11 -8.71
CA HIS A 56 0.04 -10.76 -9.14
C HIS A 56 0.99 -11.96 -9.06
N LYS A 57 1.02 -12.69 -7.93
CA LYS A 57 1.92 -13.81 -7.72
C LYS A 57 1.61 -15.04 -8.56
N GLU A 58 0.33 -15.41 -8.67
CA GLU A 58 -0.09 -16.64 -9.36
C GLU A 58 -0.17 -16.49 -10.87
N LYS A 59 -0.57 -15.29 -11.35
CA LYS A 59 -0.80 -15.06 -12.79
C LYS A 59 0.26 -14.19 -13.46
N GLY A 60 1.20 -13.63 -12.70
CA GLY A 60 2.23 -12.73 -13.23
C GLY A 60 1.69 -11.40 -13.77
N ILE A 61 0.47 -11.01 -13.39
CA ILE A 61 -0.16 -9.76 -13.81
C ILE A 61 0.62 -8.58 -13.24
N THR A 62 0.96 -7.60 -14.06
CA THR A 62 1.51 -6.33 -13.56
C THR A 62 0.38 -5.47 -12.99
N VAL A 63 0.47 -5.11 -11.71
CA VAL A 63 -0.54 -4.28 -11.05
C VAL A 63 -0.05 -2.83 -10.98
N ILE A 64 -0.88 -1.90 -11.44
CA ILE A 64 -0.70 -0.47 -11.27
C ILE A 64 -1.75 0.00 -10.29
N LEU A 65 -1.30 0.40 -9.10
CA LEU A 65 -2.16 0.88 -8.01
C LEU A 65 -2.09 2.40 -7.94
N VAL A 66 -3.23 3.07 -8.07
CA VAL A 66 -3.37 4.50 -7.77
C VAL A 66 -4.02 4.62 -6.39
N SER A 67 -3.34 5.25 -5.45
CA SER A 67 -3.86 5.47 -4.11
C SER A 67 -3.24 6.73 -3.49
N HIS A 68 -3.97 7.37 -2.60
CA HIS A 68 -3.48 8.42 -1.71
C HIS A 68 -3.20 7.87 -0.29
N ASN A 69 -3.39 6.58 -0.06
CA ASN A 69 -3.11 5.94 1.21
C ASN A 69 -1.69 5.35 1.21
N MET A 70 -0.82 5.95 2.00
CA MET A 70 0.60 5.56 2.04
C MET A 70 0.83 4.18 2.64
N GLU A 71 -0.06 3.69 3.50
CA GLU A 71 0.01 2.32 4.03
C GLU A 71 -0.24 1.28 2.94
N ASP A 72 -1.21 1.53 2.03
CA ASP A 72 -1.49 0.66 0.89
C ASP A 72 -0.28 0.58 -0.03
N ILE A 73 0.29 1.74 -0.34
CA ILE A 73 1.46 1.85 -1.22
C ILE A 73 2.66 1.15 -0.60
N SER A 74 2.96 1.42 0.68
CA SER A 74 4.11 0.84 1.37
C SER A 74 4.05 -0.69 1.47
N ARG A 75 2.85 -1.23 1.56
CA ARG A 75 2.62 -2.67 1.66
C ARG A 75 2.71 -3.38 0.31
N MET A 76 2.26 -2.75 -0.77
CA MET A 76 2.02 -3.42 -2.05
C MET A 76 3.02 -3.06 -3.15
N ALA A 77 3.55 -1.85 -3.14
CA ALA A 77 4.32 -1.35 -4.26
C ALA A 77 5.80 -1.78 -4.16
N SER A 78 6.33 -2.32 -5.25
CA SER A 78 7.77 -2.48 -5.44
C SER A 78 8.42 -1.26 -6.12
N ARG A 79 7.60 -0.41 -6.74
CA ARG A 79 8.00 0.86 -7.35
C ARG A 79 6.93 1.90 -7.10
N LEU A 80 7.34 3.08 -6.66
CA LEU A 80 6.49 4.23 -6.41
C LEU A 80 6.79 5.33 -7.42
N VAL A 81 5.72 5.82 -8.07
CA VAL A 81 5.78 7.00 -8.95
C VAL A 81 4.89 8.08 -8.35
N VAL A 82 5.47 9.21 -8.02
CA VAL A 82 4.74 10.37 -7.50
C VAL A 82 4.49 11.37 -8.61
N LEU A 83 3.24 11.76 -8.77
CA LEU A 83 2.78 12.68 -9.82
C LEU A 83 2.30 14.00 -9.19
N ASP A 84 2.75 15.13 -9.74
CA ASP A 84 2.20 16.46 -9.47
C ASP A 84 2.00 17.21 -10.78
N LYS A 85 0.83 17.80 -10.96
CA LYS A 85 0.44 18.62 -12.13
C LYS A 85 0.78 17.96 -13.48
N GLY A 86 0.54 16.63 -13.58
CA GLY A 86 0.78 15.86 -14.79
C GLY A 86 2.26 15.56 -15.08
N ARG A 87 3.15 15.72 -14.11
CA ARG A 87 4.58 15.41 -14.23
C ARG A 87 5.00 14.41 -13.16
N ILE A 88 5.93 13.53 -13.51
CA ILE A 88 6.59 12.66 -12.54
C ILE A 88 7.56 13.52 -11.72
N VAL A 89 7.39 13.54 -10.40
CA VAL A 89 8.23 14.25 -9.44
C VAL A 89 9.26 13.33 -8.81
N LEU A 90 8.81 12.11 -8.45
CA LEU A 90 9.66 11.06 -7.89
C LEU A 90 9.33 9.73 -8.54
N ASP A 91 10.34 8.88 -8.70
CA ASP A 91 10.22 7.54 -9.26
C ASP A 91 11.32 6.65 -8.65
N GLY A 92 10.95 5.64 -7.90
CA GLY A 92 11.91 4.76 -7.22
C GLY A 92 11.26 3.72 -6.32
N GLU A 93 12.05 3.09 -5.49
CA GLU A 93 11.57 2.18 -4.45
C GLU A 93 10.84 2.95 -3.34
N PRO A 94 9.70 2.46 -2.82
CA PRO A 94 8.97 3.13 -1.74
C PRO A 94 9.84 3.44 -0.52
N MET A 95 10.69 2.49 -0.10
CA MET A 95 11.60 2.64 1.03
C MET A 95 12.55 3.84 0.86
N ASP A 96 13.13 3.98 -0.32
CA ASP A 96 14.04 5.09 -0.62
C ASP A 96 13.28 6.42 -0.64
N ILE A 97 12.14 6.46 -1.33
CA ILE A 97 11.33 7.67 -1.46
C ILE A 97 10.84 8.16 -0.09
N PHE A 98 10.30 7.28 0.74
CA PHE A 98 9.77 7.68 2.05
C PHE A 98 10.85 8.07 3.07
N ASN A 99 12.04 7.50 2.97
CA ASN A 99 13.13 7.81 3.89
C ASN A 99 13.96 9.03 3.46
N ASN A 100 14.21 9.20 2.16
CA ASN A 100 15.20 10.14 1.65
C ASN A 100 14.62 11.34 0.89
N HIS A 101 13.32 11.30 0.53
CA HIS A 101 12.68 12.34 -0.29
C HIS A 101 11.46 12.98 0.37
N ARG A 102 11.44 13.04 1.71
CA ARG A 102 10.30 13.53 2.49
C ARG A 102 9.92 14.97 2.15
N ASP A 103 10.90 15.87 2.01
CA ASP A 103 10.66 17.27 1.66
C ASP A 103 9.99 17.41 0.29
N ALA A 104 10.39 16.58 -0.68
CA ALA A 104 9.80 16.56 -2.00
C ALA A 104 8.36 16.02 -1.98
N LEU A 105 8.07 15.02 -1.14
CA LEU A 105 6.71 14.53 -0.91
C LEU A 105 5.82 15.61 -0.30
N GLN A 106 6.28 16.27 0.76
CA GLN A 106 5.53 17.35 1.42
C GLN A 106 5.26 18.52 0.47
N ALA A 107 6.21 18.86 -0.40
CA ALA A 107 6.05 19.95 -1.38
C ALA A 107 4.91 19.69 -2.35
N VAL A 108 4.55 18.42 -2.60
CA VAL A 108 3.43 18.02 -3.47
C VAL A 108 2.20 17.55 -2.68
N GLY A 109 2.21 17.72 -1.35
CA GLY A 109 1.07 17.39 -0.47
C GLY A 109 0.90 15.89 -0.23
N VAL A 110 1.96 15.11 -0.36
CA VAL A 110 1.98 13.67 -0.07
C VAL A 110 2.72 13.43 1.25
N ASP A 111 2.09 12.68 2.14
CA ASP A 111 2.69 12.27 3.41
C ASP A 111 3.53 10.98 3.27
N VAL A 112 4.24 10.63 4.34
CA VAL A 112 4.90 9.34 4.50
C VAL A 112 4.03 8.42 5.37
N PRO A 113 4.26 7.08 5.34
CA PRO A 113 3.54 6.17 6.24
C PRO A 113 3.71 6.60 7.71
N PRO A 114 2.63 6.65 8.52
CA PRO A 114 2.71 7.07 9.93
C PRO A 114 3.72 6.27 10.76
N VAL A 115 3.88 4.99 10.44
CA VAL A 115 4.85 4.11 11.08
C VAL A 115 6.29 4.61 10.88
N SER A 116 6.62 5.12 9.69
CA SER A 116 7.97 5.66 9.42
C SER A 116 8.28 6.90 10.29
N VAL A 117 7.28 7.75 10.54
CA VAL A 117 7.41 8.90 11.44
C VAL A 117 7.66 8.44 12.88
N THR A 118 6.92 7.42 13.33
CA THR A 118 7.10 6.86 14.67
C THR A 118 8.49 6.26 14.86
N MET A 119 8.99 5.51 13.88
CA MET A 119 10.31 4.90 13.93
C MET A 119 11.44 5.95 13.93
N GLU A 120 11.27 7.04 13.20
CA GLU A 120 12.20 8.17 13.23
C GLU A 120 12.24 8.82 14.62
N TYR A 121 11.07 9.11 15.20
CA TYR A 121 11.00 9.64 16.55
C TYR A 121 11.69 8.74 17.59
N LEU A 122 11.49 7.42 17.52
CA LEU A 122 12.15 6.48 18.42
C LEU A 122 13.68 6.52 18.30
N ARG A 123 14.21 6.66 17.08
CA ARG A 123 15.67 6.83 16.84
C ARG A 123 16.20 8.13 17.42
N GLU A 124 15.45 9.23 17.27
CA GLU A 124 15.82 10.52 17.87
C GLU A 124 15.85 10.47 19.41
N GLN A 125 15.01 9.60 20.01
CA GLN A 125 15.05 9.33 21.46
C GLN A 125 16.18 8.35 21.86
N GLY A 126 17.02 7.91 20.93
CA GLY A 126 18.18 7.08 21.18
C GLY A 126 17.92 5.57 21.13
N LEU A 127 16.77 5.12 20.66
CA LEU A 127 16.53 3.70 20.41
C LEU A 127 17.24 3.25 19.13
N ASP A 128 17.92 2.10 19.22
CA ASP A 128 18.58 1.47 18.06
C ASP A 128 17.55 0.65 17.27
N VAL A 129 16.74 1.35 16.45
CA VAL A 129 15.71 0.72 15.62
C VAL A 129 15.96 0.99 14.15
N SER A 130 15.64 0.00 13.31
CA SER A 130 15.81 0.09 11.85
C SER A 130 15.03 1.26 11.25
N ASN A 131 15.60 1.91 10.22
CA ASN A 131 14.90 2.87 9.36
C ASN A 131 14.19 2.19 8.16
N LYS A 132 14.39 0.88 7.99
CA LYS A 132 13.80 0.10 6.89
C LYS A 132 12.45 -0.48 7.31
N VAL A 133 11.52 0.40 7.67
CA VAL A 133 10.22 0.03 8.21
C VAL A 133 9.13 0.80 7.48
N LEU A 134 8.25 0.09 6.81
CA LEU A 134 7.10 0.66 6.10
C LEU A 134 5.76 0.08 6.57
N SER A 135 5.78 -0.98 7.38
CA SER A 135 4.57 -1.59 7.96
C SER A 135 4.63 -1.62 9.48
N VAL A 136 3.48 -1.77 10.12
CA VAL A 136 3.39 -1.93 11.58
C VAL A 136 4.07 -3.22 12.03
N ASP A 137 3.95 -4.29 11.26
CA ASP A 137 4.58 -5.58 11.59
C ASP A 137 6.11 -5.48 11.58
N ASP A 138 6.68 -4.81 10.56
CA ASP A 138 8.11 -4.53 10.50
C ASP A 138 8.57 -3.67 11.69
N ALA A 139 7.75 -2.67 12.09
CA ALA A 139 8.05 -1.82 13.24
C ALA A 139 8.10 -2.61 14.53
N VAL A 140 7.13 -3.49 14.74
CA VAL A 140 7.09 -4.36 15.94
C VAL A 140 8.35 -5.23 16.00
N GLN A 141 8.75 -5.85 14.89
CA GLN A 141 9.97 -6.64 14.84
C GLN A 141 11.22 -5.80 15.13
N ALA A 142 11.36 -4.65 14.48
CA ALA A 142 12.49 -3.75 14.67
C ALA A 142 12.61 -3.24 16.12
N ILE A 143 11.49 -2.96 16.80
CA ILE A 143 11.47 -2.53 18.19
C ILE A 143 11.86 -3.68 19.13
N LEU A 144 11.36 -4.89 18.89
CA LEU A 144 11.69 -6.07 19.70
C LEU A 144 13.17 -6.45 19.57
N GLU A 145 13.74 -6.31 18.38
CA GLU A 145 15.17 -6.56 18.13
C GLU A 145 16.05 -5.47 18.76
N GLY A 146 15.72 -4.19 18.54
CA GLY A 146 16.45 -3.05 19.08
C GLY A 146 16.31 -2.89 20.59
N GLY A 147 15.14 -3.19 21.17
CA GLY A 147 14.86 -3.11 22.60
C GLY A 147 15.66 -4.11 23.46
N SER A 148 16.26 -5.11 22.87
CA SER A 148 17.12 -6.08 23.56
C SER A 148 18.46 -5.49 24.03
N HIS A 149 18.78 -4.26 23.64
CA HIS A 149 20.03 -3.57 23.98
C HIS A 149 19.88 -2.40 24.96
N VAL A 150 18.66 -2.11 25.42
CA VAL A 150 18.47 -1.12 26.50
C VAL A 150 18.68 -1.80 27.84
N LYS A 151 19.86 -1.57 28.43
CA LYS A 151 20.19 -1.92 29.81
C LYS A 151 19.77 -0.79 30.76
#